data_45ab591fc0e14ab6e2b3ecf899945c59
#
_entry.id   45ab591fc0e14ab6e2b3ecf899945c59
#
_cell.length_a   1.000
_cell.length_b   1.000
_cell.length_c   1.000
_cell.angle_alpha   90.00
_cell.angle_beta   90.00
_cell.angle_gamma   90.00
#
_symmetry.space_group_name_H-M   'P 1'
#
loop_
_entity.id
_entity.type
_entity.pdbx_description
1 polymer ?
#
loop_
_entity_poly.entity_id
_entity_poly.type
_entity_poly.pdbx_seq_one_letter_code
_entity_poly.pdbx_strand_id
1 'polypeptide(L)'
;MKKSKLAIIALLACSLPLVANAHRAWVLPAATVLSGENAWVTFDAAVSNDIFFTDHAPMRLNGMKAIGPDGKEVEMQNQHTGKYRSSFDLELSKEGTYKVFSASSGLRARWETDDGKRGFWPGRGETPAPGEFKKAVPKNAKNLQVSQSSRRMETFVTAGQPSKTVFALQNQGLEMEPITHPNDLFSGEEAQFRFMIDGKPAVGVEVTVIPDGGRYRNSPNEIKATSDNKGVVSIEWPSAGRYWLEAEYQDDKAAKPATIRQGSYSATLEVLPQ
;
A
#
# COMPACT_ATOMS: atom_id res chain seq x y z
N MET A 1 64.14 -28.88 2.69
CA MET A 1 62.72 -29.06 2.31
C MET A 1 61.88 -28.03 3.09
N LYS A 2 61.54 -26.90 2.48
CA LYS A 2 60.73 -25.84 3.07
C LYS A 2 59.29 -26.03 2.58
N LYS A 3 58.36 -26.32 3.52
CA LYS A 3 56.95 -26.41 3.23
C LYS A 3 56.34 -25.00 3.28
N SER A 4 55.96 -24.46 2.12
CA SER A 4 55.19 -23.20 2.01
C SER A 4 53.74 -23.47 2.41
N LYS A 5 53.24 -22.75 3.43
CA LYS A 5 51.84 -22.73 3.81
C LYS A 5 51.12 -21.70 2.93
N LEU A 6 50.26 -22.18 2.05
CA LEU A 6 49.34 -21.34 1.29
C LEU A 6 48.21 -20.88 2.24
N ALA A 7 48.14 -19.60 2.55
CA ALA A 7 47.03 -19.00 3.27
C ALA A 7 45.91 -18.68 2.27
N ILE A 8 44.80 -19.38 2.38
CA ILE A 8 43.57 -19.09 1.63
C ILE A 8 42.84 -17.93 2.37
N ILE A 9 42.91 -16.74 1.80
CA ILE A 9 42.11 -15.61 2.25
C ILE A 9 40.69 -15.78 1.66
N ALA A 10 39.76 -16.20 2.50
CA ALA A 10 38.35 -16.22 2.14
C ALA A 10 37.83 -14.75 2.09
N LEU A 11 37.59 -14.26 0.89
CA LEU A 11 36.95 -12.98 0.67
C LEU A 11 35.45 -13.12 1.07
N LEU A 12 35.11 -12.67 2.26
CA LEU A 12 33.71 -12.51 2.68
C LEU A 12 33.14 -11.32 1.89
N ALA A 13 32.48 -11.62 0.78
CA ALA A 13 31.69 -10.60 0.08
C ALA A 13 30.51 -10.21 0.97
N CYS A 14 30.65 -9.12 1.71
CA CYS A 14 29.52 -8.43 2.34
C CYS A 14 28.57 -7.97 1.23
N SER A 15 27.52 -8.74 0.97
CA SER A 15 26.38 -8.29 0.20
C SER A 15 25.66 -7.23 1.05
N LEU A 16 26.04 -5.96 0.88
CA LEU A 16 25.24 -4.85 1.36
C LEU A 16 23.87 -4.99 0.69
N PRO A 17 22.77 -4.99 1.45
CA PRO A 17 21.45 -4.90 0.85
C PRO A 17 21.42 -3.57 0.08
N LEU A 18 21.36 -3.65 -1.24
CA LEU A 18 20.96 -2.51 -2.07
C LEU A 18 19.53 -2.22 -1.67
N VAL A 19 19.34 -1.17 -0.88
CA VAL A 19 18.01 -0.61 -0.62
C VAL A 19 17.50 -0.16 -1.98
N ALA A 20 16.75 -1.02 -2.65
CA ALA A 20 16.02 -0.62 -3.83
C ALA A 20 14.97 0.38 -3.35
N ASN A 21 15.19 1.66 -3.59
CA ASN A 21 14.16 2.68 -3.42
C ASN A 21 13.01 2.32 -4.37
N ALA A 22 12.06 1.54 -3.86
CA ALA A 22 10.81 1.30 -4.57
C ALA A 22 10.03 2.61 -4.54
N HIS A 23 9.63 3.11 -5.73
CA HIS A 23 8.75 4.27 -5.81
C HIS A 23 7.46 3.98 -5.03
N ARG A 24 7.07 4.92 -4.18
CA ARG A 24 5.90 4.82 -3.32
C ARG A 24 4.69 5.47 -3.99
N ALA A 25 3.60 4.73 -4.02
CA ALA A 25 2.33 5.21 -4.54
C ALA A 25 1.47 5.75 -3.39
N TRP A 26 0.81 6.88 -3.60
CA TRP A 26 -0.01 7.54 -2.59
C TRP A 26 -1.17 8.32 -3.21
N VAL A 27 -2.23 8.48 -2.41
CA VAL A 27 -3.37 9.36 -2.67
C VAL A 27 -3.53 10.26 -1.45
N LEU A 28 -3.41 11.55 -1.65
CA LEU A 28 -3.35 12.56 -0.60
C LEU A 28 -4.54 13.51 -0.69
N PRO A 29 -5.49 13.49 0.27
CA PRO A 29 -6.51 14.52 0.38
C PRO A 29 -5.92 15.85 0.86
N ALA A 30 -6.52 16.96 0.44
CA ALA A 30 -6.14 18.29 0.91
C ALA A 30 -6.37 18.44 2.44
N ALA A 31 -7.41 17.79 2.96
CA ALA A 31 -7.73 17.65 4.39
C ALA A 31 -8.51 16.36 4.61
N THR A 32 -8.43 15.76 5.80
CA THR A 32 -9.15 14.53 6.13
C THR A 32 -10.39 14.76 6.97
N VAL A 33 -10.50 15.89 7.67
CA VAL A 33 -11.67 16.27 8.47
C VAL A 33 -12.20 17.60 7.95
N LEU A 34 -13.45 17.60 7.53
CA LEU A 34 -14.11 18.75 6.95
C LEU A 34 -15.41 19.06 7.71
N SER A 35 -15.78 20.32 7.74
CA SER A 35 -17.04 20.81 8.32
C SER A 35 -17.81 21.62 7.28
N GLY A 36 -19.11 21.80 7.51
CA GLY A 36 -20.01 22.54 6.64
C GLY A 36 -20.83 21.64 5.72
N GLU A 37 -21.87 22.23 5.12
CA GLU A 37 -22.72 21.56 4.15
C GLU A 37 -22.03 21.51 2.78
N ASN A 38 -22.15 20.39 2.08
CA ASN A 38 -21.58 20.17 0.74
C ASN A 38 -20.08 20.47 0.67
N ALA A 39 -19.31 19.95 1.62
CA ALA A 39 -17.86 20.10 1.63
C ALA A 39 -17.23 19.43 0.41
N TRP A 40 -16.20 20.05 -0.14
CA TRP A 40 -15.40 19.50 -1.24
C TRP A 40 -13.98 19.25 -0.79
N VAL A 41 -13.39 18.17 -1.29
CA VAL A 41 -11.99 17.86 -1.04
C VAL A 41 -11.30 17.47 -2.34
N THR A 42 -10.14 18.09 -2.60
CA THR A 42 -9.27 17.73 -3.70
C THR A 42 -8.26 16.68 -3.26
N PHE A 43 -8.02 15.70 -4.11
CA PHE A 43 -7.01 14.66 -3.94
C PHE A 43 -5.92 14.81 -4.97
N ASP A 44 -4.68 14.63 -4.54
CA ASP A 44 -3.54 14.37 -5.40
C ASP A 44 -3.18 12.90 -5.35
N ALA A 45 -2.81 12.30 -6.49
CA ALA A 45 -2.42 10.91 -6.63
C ALA A 45 -1.14 10.78 -7.45
N ALA A 46 -0.09 10.22 -6.86
CA ALA A 46 1.20 10.09 -7.53
C ALA A 46 1.98 8.84 -7.11
N VAL A 47 3.03 8.59 -7.88
CA VAL A 47 4.09 7.63 -7.57
C VAL A 47 5.39 8.45 -7.49
N SER A 48 6.11 8.39 -6.38
CA SER A 48 7.26 9.25 -6.12
C SER A 48 8.39 8.55 -5.36
N ASN A 49 9.56 9.16 -5.35
CA ASN A 49 10.68 8.72 -4.53
C ASN A 49 10.46 9.14 -3.07
N ASP A 50 10.12 10.41 -2.85
CA ASP A 50 9.75 10.96 -1.55
C ASP A 50 8.23 10.99 -1.38
N ILE A 51 7.76 10.66 -0.19
CA ILE A 51 6.32 10.66 0.14
C ILE A 51 5.75 12.07 -0.03
N PHE A 52 4.61 12.14 -0.73
CA PHE A 52 3.84 13.37 -1.00
C PHE A 52 4.59 14.45 -1.79
N PHE A 53 5.72 14.08 -2.38
CA PHE A 53 6.46 14.95 -3.30
C PHE A 53 6.33 14.41 -4.74
N THR A 54 5.89 15.26 -5.67
CA THR A 54 5.58 14.86 -7.05
C THR A 54 6.80 14.94 -7.96
N ASP A 55 7.68 13.94 -7.90
CA ASP A 55 8.98 13.92 -8.61
C ASP A 55 9.14 12.82 -9.66
N HIS A 56 8.18 11.86 -9.74
CA HIS A 56 8.38 10.72 -10.63
C HIS A 56 7.26 10.53 -11.67
N ALA A 57 6.05 10.12 -11.26
CA ALA A 57 4.97 9.83 -12.21
C ALA A 57 3.57 10.08 -11.64
N PRO A 58 2.60 10.45 -12.49
CA PRO A 58 1.20 10.50 -12.06
C PRO A 58 0.68 9.08 -11.81
N MET A 59 -0.18 8.93 -10.80
CA MET A 59 -0.93 7.69 -10.62
C MET A 59 -2.08 7.63 -11.61
N ARG A 60 -2.33 6.46 -12.18
CA ARG A 60 -3.52 6.22 -12.99
C ARG A 60 -4.75 6.16 -12.10
N LEU A 61 -5.79 6.92 -12.43
CA LEU A 61 -7.05 6.92 -11.68
C LEU A 61 -7.98 5.76 -12.06
N ASN A 62 -7.69 5.06 -13.16
CA ASN A 62 -8.46 3.87 -13.58
C ASN A 62 -8.44 2.79 -12.50
N GLY A 63 -9.60 2.37 -12.02
CA GLY A 63 -9.73 1.40 -10.94
C GLY A 63 -9.63 2.00 -9.53
N MET A 64 -9.48 3.31 -9.40
CA MET A 64 -9.71 4.03 -8.16
C MET A 64 -11.21 4.29 -8.00
N LYS A 65 -11.70 4.17 -6.79
CA LYS A 65 -13.10 4.33 -6.42
C LYS A 65 -13.23 5.15 -5.16
N ALA A 66 -14.36 5.84 -5.02
CA ALA A 66 -14.78 6.46 -3.78
C ALA A 66 -16.10 5.85 -3.30
N ILE A 67 -16.22 5.61 -1.98
CA ILE A 67 -17.43 5.10 -1.33
C ILE A 67 -17.81 6.08 -0.24
N GLY A 68 -19.08 6.45 -0.20
CA GLY A 68 -19.67 7.34 0.80
C GLY A 68 -20.12 6.62 2.08
N PRO A 69 -20.58 7.39 3.08
CA PRO A 69 -20.99 6.88 4.39
C PRO A 69 -22.21 5.94 4.34
N ASP A 70 -22.96 5.93 3.25
CA ASP A 70 -24.05 4.98 2.99
C ASP A 70 -23.62 3.71 2.25
N GLY A 71 -22.30 3.52 2.04
CA GLY A 71 -21.73 2.36 1.35
C GLY A 71 -21.85 2.40 -0.17
N LYS A 72 -22.35 3.51 -0.74
CA LYS A 72 -22.50 3.65 -2.19
C LYS A 72 -21.29 4.33 -2.82
N GLU A 73 -21.04 4.01 -4.09
CA GLU A 73 -20.01 4.67 -4.89
C GLU A 73 -20.36 6.15 -5.09
N VAL A 74 -19.35 7.00 -4.93
CA VAL A 74 -19.42 8.44 -5.15
C VAL A 74 -18.54 8.78 -6.34
N GLU A 75 -19.02 9.64 -7.22
CA GLU A 75 -18.31 10.05 -8.42
C GLU A 75 -17.10 10.93 -8.08
N MET A 76 -15.94 10.55 -8.60
CA MET A 76 -14.76 11.40 -8.59
C MET A 76 -14.86 12.41 -9.74
N GLN A 77 -14.91 13.67 -9.41
CA GLN A 77 -15.12 14.78 -10.34
C GLN A 77 -13.80 15.46 -10.73
N ASN A 78 -13.81 16.27 -11.77
CA ASN A 78 -12.69 17.11 -12.21
C ASN A 78 -11.37 16.35 -12.36
N GLN A 79 -11.43 15.08 -12.83
CA GLN A 79 -10.24 14.24 -12.97
C GLN A 79 -9.27 14.84 -13.99
N HIS A 80 -8.01 15.00 -13.57
CA HIS A 80 -6.94 15.50 -14.40
C HIS A 80 -5.66 14.69 -14.20
N THR A 81 -4.91 14.45 -15.26
CA THR A 81 -3.60 13.80 -15.20
C THR A 81 -2.54 14.73 -15.77
N GLY A 82 -1.69 15.23 -14.89
CA GLY A 82 -0.52 16.02 -15.23
C GLY A 82 0.74 15.18 -15.44
N LYS A 83 1.90 15.82 -15.50
CA LYS A 83 3.18 15.13 -15.73
C LYS A 83 3.62 14.25 -14.56
N TYR A 84 3.40 14.69 -13.32
CA TYR A 84 3.92 14.03 -12.12
C TYR A 84 2.84 13.63 -11.12
N ARG A 85 1.61 14.12 -11.29
CA ARG A 85 0.46 13.76 -10.46
C ARG A 85 -0.81 13.76 -11.26
N SER A 86 -1.77 12.97 -10.81
CA SER A 86 -3.19 13.09 -11.14
C SER A 86 -3.90 13.78 -10.00
N SER A 87 -5.01 14.45 -10.27
CA SER A 87 -5.87 15.07 -9.26
C SER A 87 -7.33 14.84 -9.58
N PHE A 88 -8.17 14.86 -8.57
CA PHE A 88 -9.62 14.79 -8.69
C PHE A 88 -10.27 15.41 -7.46
N ASP A 89 -11.55 15.73 -7.57
CA ASP A 89 -12.35 16.30 -6.50
C ASP A 89 -13.44 15.31 -6.07
N LEU A 90 -13.80 15.36 -4.79
CA LEU A 90 -14.91 14.61 -4.22
C LEU A 90 -15.84 15.56 -3.46
N GLU A 91 -17.12 15.50 -3.81
CA GLU A 91 -18.19 16.18 -3.08
C GLU A 91 -18.65 15.31 -1.91
N LEU A 92 -18.58 15.85 -0.71
CA LEU A 92 -19.01 15.17 0.51
C LEU A 92 -20.43 15.62 0.87
N SER A 93 -21.41 15.20 0.06
CA SER A 93 -22.82 15.63 0.17
C SER A 93 -23.58 15.02 1.35
N LYS A 94 -22.95 14.08 2.07
CA LYS A 94 -23.52 13.42 3.26
C LYS A 94 -22.55 13.48 4.41
N GLU A 95 -23.07 13.67 5.61
CA GLU A 95 -22.31 13.55 6.84
C GLU A 95 -21.81 12.11 7.04
N GLY A 96 -20.55 11.95 7.41
CA GLY A 96 -19.90 10.66 7.66
C GLY A 96 -18.55 10.51 6.98
N THR A 97 -18.01 9.31 7.07
CA THR A 97 -16.70 8.98 6.53
C THR A 97 -16.81 8.42 5.12
N TYR A 98 -15.97 8.93 4.24
CA TYR A 98 -15.77 8.47 2.86
C TYR A 98 -14.44 7.74 2.77
N LYS A 99 -14.36 6.75 1.88
CA LYS A 99 -13.15 6.01 1.55
C LYS A 99 -12.84 6.16 0.06
N VAL A 100 -11.63 6.63 -0.26
CA VAL A 100 -11.06 6.55 -1.61
C VAL A 100 -10.07 5.39 -1.62
N PHE A 101 -10.20 4.48 -2.58
CA PHE A 101 -9.38 3.28 -2.62
C PHE A 101 -9.12 2.76 -4.02
N SER A 102 -8.04 2.01 -4.15
CA SER A 102 -7.75 1.14 -5.27
C SER A 102 -7.36 -0.23 -4.74
N ALA A 103 -7.92 -1.30 -5.29
CA ALA A 103 -7.62 -2.66 -4.90
C ALA A 103 -7.45 -3.56 -6.11
N SER A 104 -6.46 -4.44 -6.06
CA SER A 104 -6.23 -5.46 -7.07
C SER A 104 -5.72 -6.73 -6.42
N SER A 105 -6.15 -7.88 -6.96
CA SER A 105 -5.67 -9.19 -6.52
C SER A 105 -5.61 -10.14 -7.71
N GLY A 106 -4.73 -11.14 -7.63
CA GLY A 106 -4.61 -12.14 -8.67
C GLY A 106 -3.29 -12.91 -8.61
N LEU A 107 -3.16 -13.84 -9.54
CA LEU A 107 -1.90 -14.56 -9.73
C LEU A 107 -0.87 -13.64 -10.40
N ARG A 108 0.39 -13.81 -10.00
CA ARG A 108 1.56 -13.24 -10.66
C ARG A 108 2.58 -14.35 -10.88
N ALA A 109 3.23 -14.32 -12.04
CA ALA A 109 4.32 -15.24 -12.33
C ALA A 109 5.58 -14.47 -12.75
N ARG A 110 6.72 -15.02 -12.38
CA ARG A 110 8.05 -14.58 -12.82
C ARG A 110 8.84 -15.81 -13.22
N TRP A 111 9.60 -15.72 -14.30
CA TRP A 111 10.43 -16.83 -14.79
C TRP A 111 11.64 -16.27 -15.55
N GLU A 112 12.57 -17.16 -15.87
CA GLU A 112 13.66 -16.88 -16.79
C GLU A 112 13.26 -17.35 -18.19
N THR A 113 13.35 -16.47 -19.18
CA THR A 113 13.10 -16.79 -20.59
C THR A 113 14.30 -17.51 -21.20
N ASP A 114 14.13 -18.14 -22.37
CA ASP A 114 15.19 -18.91 -23.02
C ASP A 114 16.43 -18.07 -23.38
N ASP A 115 16.27 -16.77 -23.59
CA ASP A 115 17.35 -15.80 -23.81
C ASP A 115 17.93 -15.22 -22.50
N GLY A 116 17.59 -15.78 -21.33
CA GLY A 116 18.11 -15.39 -20.02
C GLY A 116 17.51 -14.11 -19.44
N LYS A 117 16.46 -13.55 -20.05
CA LYS A 117 15.76 -12.38 -19.54
C LYS A 117 14.70 -12.76 -18.50
N ARG A 118 14.14 -11.76 -17.86
CA ARG A 118 13.01 -11.94 -16.91
C ARG A 118 11.68 -11.88 -17.66
N GLY A 119 10.96 -13.01 -17.67
CA GLY A 119 9.56 -13.07 -18.01
C GLY A 119 8.68 -12.75 -16.78
N PHE A 120 7.55 -12.12 -16.99
CA PHE A 120 6.56 -11.87 -15.95
C PHE A 120 5.15 -11.84 -16.52
N TRP A 121 4.20 -12.21 -15.71
CA TRP A 121 2.78 -12.18 -16.03
C TRP A 121 1.98 -11.76 -14.78
N PRO A 122 0.91 -10.95 -14.91
CA PRO A 122 0.50 -10.24 -16.12
C PRO A 122 1.51 -9.16 -16.51
N GLY A 123 1.43 -8.68 -17.75
CA GLY A 123 2.19 -7.53 -18.22
C GLY A 123 1.91 -6.28 -17.39
N ARG A 124 2.80 -5.30 -17.46
CA ARG A 124 2.66 -4.07 -16.68
C ARG A 124 1.39 -3.31 -17.06
N GLY A 125 0.47 -3.14 -16.11
CA GLY A 125 -0.81 -2.44 -16.30
C GLY A 125 -1.89 -3.28 -16.96
N GLU A 126 -1.67 -4.58 -17.15
CA GLU A 126 -2.66 -5.51 -17.68
C GLU A 126 -3.54 -6.08 -16.55
N THR A 127 -4.82 -6.24 -16.87
CA THR A 127 -5.77 -6.98 -16.05
C THR A 127 -6.18 -8.22 -16.82
N PRO A 128 -5.60 -9.40 -16.51
CA PRO A 128 -5.84 -10.61 -17.29
C PRO A 128 -7.26 -11.14 -17.08
N ALA A 129 -7.82 -11.73 -18.12
CA ALA A 129 -9.09 -12.44 -18.02
C ALA A 129 -8.95 -13.75 -17.25
N PRO A 130 -10.05 -14.27 -16.67
CA PRO A 130 -10.05 -15.57 -16.01
C PRO A 130 -9.52 -16.70 -16.91
N GLY A 131 -8.58 -17.48 -16.39
CA GLY A 131 -8.01 -18.64 -17.13
C GLY A 131 -6.84 -18.31 -18.07
N GLU A 132 -6.48 -17.06 -18.30
CA GLU A 132 -5.33 -16.69 -19.15
C GLU A 132 -3.99 -17.15 -18.59
N PHE A 133 -3.85 -17.27 -17.27
CA PHE A 133 -2.62 -17.75 -16.64
C PHE A 133 -2.06 -19.02 -17.28
N LYS A 134 -2.91 -20.03 -17.51
CA LYS A 134 -2.51 -21.33 -18.06
C LYS A 134 -2.01 -21.23 -19.52
N LYS A 135 -2.43 -20.21 -20.25
CA LYS A 135 -2.03 -19.99 -21.66
C LYS A 135 -0.77 -19.12 -21.77
N ALA A 136 -0.66 -18.13 -20.90
CA ALA A 136 0.39 -17.12 -20.96
C ALA A 136 1.69 -17.53 -20.24
N VAL A 137 1.61 -18.37 -19.21
CA VAL A 137 2.78 -18.76 -18.41
C VAL A 137 3.27 -20.15 -18.85
N PRO A 138 4.53 -20.27 -19.33
CA PRO A 138 5.07 -21.55 -19.75
C PRO A 138 5.16 -22.53 -18.57
N LYS A 139 4.65 -23.74 -18.76
CA LYS A 139 4.59 -24.76 -17.67
C LYS A 139 5.95 -25.18 -17.12
N ASN A 140 6.97 -25.20 -17.99
CA ASN A 140 8.31 -25.66 -17.67
C ASN A 140 9.32 -24.48 -17.73
N ALA A 141 8.86 -23.26 -17.48
CA ALA A 141 9.74 -22.10 -17.47
C ALA A 141 10.81 -22.25 -16.38
N LYS A 142 12.04 -21.91 -16.75
CA LYS A 142 13.18 -21.94 -15.81
C LYS A 142 12.95 -20.93 -14.68
N ASN A 143 13.21 -21.33 -13.45
CA ASN A 143 13.04 -20.50 -12.26
C ASN A 143 11.62 -19.92 -12.10
N LEU A 144 10.59 -20.66 -12.51
CA LEU A 144 9.19 -20.22 -12.40
C LEU A 144 8.78 -20.05 -10.93
N GLN A 145 8.38 -18.84 -10.60
CA GLN A 145 7.78 -18.47 -9.32
C GLN A 145 6.37 -17.97 -9.58
N VAL A 146 5.40 -18.53 -8.88
CA VAL A 146 4.00 -18.11 -8.95
C VAL A 146 3.55 -17.66 -7.57
N SER A 147 3.00 -16.45 -7.49
CA SER A 147 2.44 -15.89 -6.27
C SER A 147 0.97 -15.51 -6.46
N GLN A 148 0.21 -15.66 -5.39
CA GLN A 148 -1.08 -15.00 -5.21
C GLN A 148 -0.78 -13.64 -4.56
N SER A 149 -1.03 -12.55 -5.29
CA SER A 149 -0.69 -11.20 -4.83
C SER A 149 -1.94 -10.36 -4.69
N SER A 150 -1.99 -9.55 -3.64
CA SER A 150 -2.98 -8.49 -3.47
C SER A 150 -2.28 -7.16 -3.20
N ARG A 151 -2.89 -6.09 -3.69
CA ARG A 151 -2.46 -4.73 -3.41
C ARG A 151 -3.69 -3.89 -3.13
N ARG A 152 -3.64 -3.11 -2.06
CA ARG A 152 -4.70 -2.18 -1.68
C ARG A 152 -4.07 -0.85 -1.26
N MET A 153 -4.72 0.23 -1.65
CA MET A 153 -4.37 1.58 -1.23
C MET A 153 -5.67 2.27 -0.82
N GLU A 154 -5.66 2.95 0.32
CA GLU A 154 -6.84 3.62 0.86
C GLU A 154 -6.48 4.98 1.45
N THR A 155 -7.43 5.90 1.43
CA THR A 155 -7.43 7.10 2.27
C THR A 155 -8.86 7.43 2.67
N PHE A 156 -9.02 8.14 3.77
CA PHE A 156 -10.31 8.41 4.38
C PHE A 156 -10.48 9.90 4.61
N VAL A 157 -11.68 10.40 4.35
CA VAL A 157 -12.07 11.78 4.66
C VAL A 157 -13.44 11.76 5.33
N THR A 158 -13.65 12.64 6.30
CA THR A 158 -14.89 12.71 7.08
C THR A 158 -15.49 14.10 6.98
N ALA A 159 -16.77 14.18 6.63
CA ALA A 159 -17.57 15.38 6.72
C ALA A 159 -18.47 15.32 7.97
N GLY A 160 -18.33 16.27 8.88
CA GLY A 160 -19.08 16.29 10.15
C GLY A 160 -18.73 15.12 11.06
N GLN A 161 -19.73 14.34 11.51
CA GLN A 161 -19.51 13.23 12.43
C GLN A 161 -18.94 11.99 11.71
N PRO A 162 -17.93 11.31 12.27
CA PRO A 162 -17.37 10.12 11.68
C PRO A 162 -18.34 8.94 11.67
N SER A 163 -18.24 8.08 10.64
CA SER A 163 -19.02 6.85 10.51
C SER A 163 -18.13 5.66 10.17
N LYS A 164 -18.63 4.42 10.33
CA LYS A 164 -17.84 3.19 10.17
C LYS A 164 -18.24 2.33 8.97
N THR A 165 -19.28 2.72 8.22
CA THR A 165 -19.83 1.90 7.11
C THR A 165 -18.77 1.53 6.07
N VAL A 166 -17.86 2.47 5.75
CA VAL A 166 -16.81 2.28 4.73
C VAL A 166 -15.69 1.33 5.16
N PHE A 167 -15.64 0.89 6.42
CA PHE A 167 -14.64 -0.04 6.95
C PHE A 167 -15.00 -1.51 6.77
N ALA A 168 -16.18 -1.81 6.19
CA ALA A 168 -16.58 -3.18 5.90
C ALA A 168 -15.52 -3.90 5.05
N LEU A 169 -15.03 -5.05 5.55
CA LEU A 169 -14.03 -5.85 4.88
C LEU A 169 -14.64 -6.60 3.69
N GLN A 170 -13.88 -6.72 2.63
CA GLN A 170 -14.24 -7.53 1.45
C GLN A 170 -13.76 -8.98 1.57
N ASN A 171 -12.92 -9.29 2.57
CA ASN A 171 -12.30 -10.59 2.81
C ASN A 171 -11.46 -11.08 1.64
N GLN A 172 -10.78 -10.16 0.96
CA GLN A 172 -9.95 -10.44 -0.20
C GLN A 172 -8.61 -9.70 -0.12
N GLY A 173 -7.52 -10.48 -0.05
CA GLY A 173 -6.17 -9.96 0.08
C GLY A 173 -5.91 -9.35 1.45
N LEU A 174 -4.89 -8.49 1.52
CA LEU A 174 -4.54 -7.76 2.74
C LEU A 174 -5.44 -6.52 2.88
N GLU A 175 -6.14 -6.42 4.00
CA GLU A 175 -7.06 -5.33 4.34
C GLU A 175 -6.76 -4.80 5.74
N MET A 176 -7.10 -3.55 6.00
CA MET A 176 -7.02 -2.92 7.31
C MET A 176 -8.43 -2.70 7.88
N GLU A 177 -8.68 -3.22 9.07
CA GLU A 177 -9.84 -2.91 9.90
C GLU A 177 -9.42 -1.88 10.94
N PRO A 178 -9.89 -0.62 10.88
CA PRO A 178 -9.54 0.38 11.87
C PRO A 178 -10.19 0.06 13.22
N ILE A 179 -9.40 -0.04 14.28
CA ILE A 179 -9.87 -0.06 15.68
C ILE A 179 -10.02 1.39 16.13
N THR A 180 -8.95 2.19 15.96
CA THR A 180 -9.00 3.65 16.05
C THR A 180 -9.45 4.21 14.70
N HIS A 181 -10.36 5.16 14.69
CA HIS A 181 -10.87 5.76 13.44
C HIS A 181 -9.75 6.50 12.70
N PRO A 182 -9.56 6.32 11.37
CA PRO A 182 -8.43 6.90 10.62
C PRO A 182 -8.42 8.44 10.56
N ASN A 183 -9.55 9.09 10.84
CA ASN A 183 -9.66 10.55 10.94
C ASN A 183 -9.82 11.04 12.39
N ASP A 184 -9.48 10.21 13.38
CA ASP A 184 -9.48 10.51 14.81
C ASP A 184 -8.11 10.16 15.39
N LEU A 185 -7.07 10.75 14.78
CA LEU A 185 -5.67 10.53 15.14
C LEU A 185 -5.08 11.83 15.66
N PHE A 186 -4.45 11.78 16.84
CA PHE A 186 -3.86 12.95 17.49
C PHE A 186 -2.40 12.71 17.86
N SER A 187 -1.60 13.78 17.80
CA SER A 187 -0.19 13.72 18.23
C SER A 187 -0.06 13.36 19.69
N GLY A 188 0.89 12.47 20.03
CA GLY A 188 1.09 11.97 21.39
C GLY A 188 0.15 10.85 21.80
N GLU A 189 -0.79 10.42 20.93
CA GLU A 189 -1.71 9.31 21.21
C GLU A 189 -1.32 8.05 20.42
N GLU A 190 -1.76 6.89 20.93
CA GLU A 190 -1.65 5.60 20.26
C GLU A 190 -2.91 5.32 19.43
N ALA A 191 -2.73 4.85 18.21
CA ALA A 191 -3.81 4.33 17.39
C ALA A 191 -3.61 2.83 17.10
N GLN A 192 -4.70 2.10 16.98
CA GLN A 192 -4.68 0.67 16.71
C GLN A 192 -5.41 0.34 15.40
N PHE A 193 -4.76 -0.51 14.60
CA PHE A 193 -5.31 -1.04 13.35
C PHE A 193 -5.14 -2.55 13.34
N ARG A 194 -6.16 -3.27 12.83
CA ARG A 194 -6.08 -4.70 12.62
C ARG A 194 -5.90 -5.00 11.14
N PHE A 195 -4.88 -5.78 10.81
CA PHE A 195 -4.69 -6.30 9.45
C PHE A 195 -5.29 -7.68 9.32
N MET A 196 -6.01 -7.88 8.20
CA MET A 196 -6.67 -9.12 7.84
C MET A 196 -6.16 -9.59 6.48
N ILE A 197 -5.97 -10.89 6.33
CA ILE A 197 -5.63 -11.51 5.04
C ILE A 197 -6.70 -12.55 4.67
N ASP A 198 -7.43 -12.30 3.58
CA ASP A 198 -8.55 -13.13 3.14
C ASP A 198 -9.54 -13.43 4.29
N GLY A 199 -9.90 -12.40 5.07
CA GLY A 199 -10.86 -12.46 6.18
C GLY A 199 -10.33 -13.10 7.48
N LYS A 200 -9.03 -13.35 7.59
CA LYS A 200 -8.39 -13.90 8.80
C LYS A 200 -7.36 -12.91 9.34
N PRO A 201 -7.12 -12.88 10.67
CA PRO A 201 -6.04 -12.07 11.23
C PRO A 201 -4.70 -12.34 10.52
N ALA A 202 -4.06 -11.28 10.06
CA ALA A 202 -2.74 -11.35 9.43
C ALA A 202 -1.67 -11.14 10.51
N VAL A 203 -1.04 -12.23 10.94
CA VAL A 203 -0.02 -12.23 11.99
C VAL A 203 1.34 -11.95 11.39
N GLY A 204 2.11 -11.05 12.01
CA GLY A 204 3.46 -10.74 11.54
C GLY A 204 3.49 -9.81 10.33
N VAL A 205 2.45 -9.00 10.10
CA VAL A 205 2.47 -7.94 9.09
C VAL A 205 3.53 -6.92 9.46
N GLU A 206 4.45 -6.64 8.55
CA GLU A 206 5.44 -5.59 8.72
C GLU A 206 4.83 -4.25 8.31
N VAL A 207 4.76 -3.32 9.25
CA VAL A 207 4.18 -1.98 9.04
C VAL A 207 5.29 -0.94 9.13
N THR A 208 5.35 -0.08 8.11
CA THR A 208 6.23 1.09 8.06
C THR A 208 5.38 2.33 7.91
N VAL A 209 5.60 3.32 8.77
CA VAL A 209 4.91 4.62 8.70
C VAL A 209 5.94 5.72 8.51
N ILE A 210 5.71 6.59 7.54
CA ILE A 210 6.64 7.66 7.16
C ILE A 210 5.90 9.00 7.25
N PRO A 211 6.41 9.95 8.06
CA PRO A 211 5.86 11.30 8.11
C PRO A 211 6.19 12.09 6.84
N ASP A 212 5.31 13.00 6.45
CA ASP A 212 5.55 13.98 5.38
C ASP A 212 6.80 14.83 5.65
N GLY A 213 7.26 15.54 4.63
CA GLY A 213 8.42 16.44 4.71
C GLY A 213 9.77 15.73 4.62
N GLY A 214 9.85 14.52 4.05
CA GLY A 214 11.08 13.76 3.82
C GLY A 214 12.16 14.58 3.11
N ARG A 215 11.77 15.44 2.14
CA ARG A 215 12.65 16.36 1.44
C ARG A 215 13.43 17.32 2.35
N TYR A 216 12.92 17.62 3.52
CA TYR A 216 13.49 18.59 4.47
C TYR A 216 14.24 17.94 5.62
N ARG A 217 14.46 16.61 5.55
CA ARG A 217 15.14 15.82 6.57
C ARG A 217 16.25 14.98 5.98
N ASN A 218 17.23 14.67 6.80
CA ASN A 218 18.34 13.77 6.43
C ASN A 218 17.98 12.28 6.66
N SER A 219 16.81 12.00 7.24
CA SER A 219 16.32 10.66 7.57
C SER A 219 14.81 10.58 7.30
N PRO A 220 14.27 9.46 6.80
CA PRO A 220 12.84 9.29 6.60
C PRO A 220 12.02 9.29 7.91
N ASN A 221 12.67 9.11 9.08
CA ASN A 221 12.03 9.00 10.41
C ASN A 221 10.91 7.93 10.41
N GLU A 222 11.22 6.77 9.89
CA GLU A 222 10.28 5.66 9.81
C GLU A 222 9.90 5.14 11.20
N ILE A 223 8.60 4.95 11.42
CA ILE A 223 8.06 4.20 12.55
C ILE A 223 7.80 2.78 12.03
N LYS A 224 8.31 1.77 12.72
CA LYS A 224 8.14 0.37 12.36
C LYS A 224 7.35 -0.37 13.44
N ALA A 225 6.39 -1.17 13.01
CA ALA A 225 5.59 -2.01 13.89
C ALA A 225 5.32 -3.35 13.21
N THR A 226 4.96 -4.36 14.02
CA THR A 226 4.60 -5.70 13.52
C THR A 226 3.31 -6.12 14.16
N SER A 227 2.38 -6.69 13.37
CA SER A 227 1.10 -7.14 13.92
C SER A 227 1.24 -8.35 14.84
N ASP A 228 0.46 -8.35 15.90
CA ASP A 228 0.39 -9.41 16.89
C ASP A 228 -0.37 -10.66 16.39
N ASN A 229 -0.64 -11.62 17.28
CA ASN A 229 -1.37 -12.86 16.97
C ASN A 229 -2.85 -12.65 16.63
N LYS A 230 -3.39 -11.43 16.81
CA LYS A 230 -4.75 -11.01 16.40
C LYS A 230 -4.73 -10.13 15.16
N GLY A 231 -3.55 -9.91 14.56
CA GLY A 231 -3.34 -9.02 13.43
C GLY A 231 -3.30 -7.54 13.80
N VAL A 232 -3.21 -7.19 15.09
CA VAL A 232 -3.27 -5.80 15.58
C VAL A 232 -1.88 -5.19 15.64
N VAL A 233 -1.78 -3.95 15.16
CA VAL A 233 -0.62 -3.06 15.38
C VAL A 233 -1.06 -1.86 16.18
N SER A 234 -0.16 -1.38 17.03
CA SER A 234 -0.26 -0.09 17.74
C SER A 234 0.80 0.86 17.20
N ILE A 235 0.40 2.08 16.90
CA ILE A 235 1.27 3.14 16.36
C ILE A 235 1.10 4.38 17.24
N GLU A 236 2.20 4.86 17.82
CA GLU A 236 2.25 6.14 18.53
C GLU A 236 2.61 7.24 17.53
N TRP A 237 1.88 8.35 17.56
CA TRP A 237 2.07 9.47 16.63
C TRP A 237 2.94 10.56 17.28
N PRO A 238 4.22 10.73 16.88
CA PRO A 238 5.13 11.65 17.55
C PRO A 238 4.81 13.13 17.28
N SER A 239 4.10 13.45 16.23
CA SER A 239 3.74 14.82 15.84
C SER A 239 2.50 14.87 14.98
N ALA A 240 1.83 16.02 14.95
CA ALA A 240 0.78 16.30 13.98
C ALA A 240 1.38 16.41 12.56
N GLY A 241 0.61 16.01 11.55
CA GLY A 241 1.02 16.05 10.14
C GLY A 241 0.43 14.92 9.32
N ARG A 242 0.89 14.80 8.10
CA ARG A 242 0.50 13.75 7.16
C ARG A 242 1.48 12.59 7.24
N TYR A 243 0.94 11.38 7.13
CA TYR A 243 1.70 10.14 7.22
C TYR A 243 1.31 9.19 6.10
N TRP A 244 2.27 8.49 5.57
CA TRP A 244 2.07 7.36 4.68
C TRP A 244 2.38 6.08 5.43
N LEU A 245 1.41 5.17 5.45
CA LEU A 245 1.54 3.85 6.05
C LEU A 245 1.63 2.81 4.95
N GLU A 246 2.58 1.88 5.06
CA GLU A 246 2.67 0.66 4.26
C GLU A 246 2.66 -0.55 5.18
N ALA A 247 1.90 -1.56 4.80
CA ALA A 247 1.87 -2.85 5.46
C ALA A 247 2.15 -3.94 4.43
N GLU A 248 3.13 -4.81 4.72
CA GLU A 248 3.53 -5.91 3.88
C GLU A 248 3.32 -7.25 4.60
N TYR A 249 2.81 -8.23 3.87
CA TYR A 249 2.54 -9.56 4.37
C TYR A 249 2.91 -10.63 3.36
N GLN A 250 3.48 -11.74 3.85
CA GLN A 250 3.76 -12.90 3.03
C GLN A 250 3.61 -14.18 3.85
N ASP A 251 3.01 -15.22 3.23
CA ASP A 251 2.98 -16.58 3.76
C ASP A 251 3.01 -17.63 2.63
N ASP A 252 3.02 -18.92 3.03
CA ASP A 252 3.01 -20.09 2.13
C ASP A 252 1.61 -20.68 1.91
N LYS A 253 0.53 -19.96 2.29
CA LYS A 253 -0.86 -20.45 2.24
C LYS A 253 -1.60 -20.10 0.96
N ALA A 254 -0.87 -19.90 -0.13
CA ALA A 254 -1.46 -19.64 -1.44
C ALA A 254 -2.22 -20.87 -1.98
N ALA A 255 -3.28 -20.60 -2.75
CA ALA A 255 -3.94 -21.63 -3.53
C ALA A 255 -3.11 -21.97 -4.79
N LYS A 256 -3.01 -23.26 -5.15
CA LYS A 256 -2.33 -23.66 -6.39
C LYS A 256 -2.91 -22.97 -7.62
N PRO A 257 -2.08 -22.55 -8.59
CA PRO A 257 -0.68 -22.88 -8.80
C PRO A 257 0.33 -22.01 -8.04
N ALA A 258 -0.11 -21.02 -7.25
CA ALA A 258 0.80 -20.21 -6.46
C ALA A 258 1.41 -21.02 -5.30
N THR A 259 2.63 -20.64 -4.92
CA THR A 259 3.37 -21.21 -3.79
C THR A 259 3.54 -20.21 -2.65
N ILE A 260 3.30 -18.93 -2.95
CA ILE A 260 3.45 -17.82 -2.00
C ILE A 260 2.19 -16.97 -2.11
N ARG A 261 1.62 -16.56 -0.96
CA ARG A 261 0.61 -15.52 -0.87
C ARG A 261 1.26 -14.27 -0.29
N GLN A 262 1.07 -13.14 -0.98
CA GLN A 262 1.60 -11.86 -0.55
C GLN A 262 0.56 -10.76 -0.68
N GLY A 263 0.57 -9.85 0.28
CA GLY A 263 -0.30 -8.69 0.31
C GLY A 263 0.49 -7.43 0.60
N SER A 264 0.16 -6.34 -0.08
CA SER A 264 0.58 -5.00 0.32
C SER A 264 -0.64 -4.11 0.50
N TYR A 265 -0.62 -3.33 1.56
CA TYR A 265 -1.61 -2.32 1.88
C TYR A 265 -0.90 -1.00 2.10
N SER A 266 -1.46 0.10 1.59
CA SER A 266 -0.96 1.43 1.92
C SER A 266 -2.10 2.38 2.23
N ALA A 267 -1.86 3.33 3.13
CA ALA A 267 -2.80 4.38 3.48
C ALA A 267 -2.11 5.74 3.64
N THR A 268 -2.84 6.79 3.30
CA THR A 268 -2.51 8.15 3.70
C THR A 268 -3.38 8.53 4.89
N LEU A 269 -2.75 8.98 5.96
CA LEU A 269 -3.37 9.36 7.23
C LEU A 269 -2.98 10.80 7.59
N GLU A 270 -3.85 11.48 8.30
CA GLU A 270 -3.57 12.80 8.87
C GLU A 270 -3.71 12.71 10.39
N VAL A 271 -2.69 13.17 11.10
CA VAL A 271 -2.65 13.25 12.55
C VAL A 271 -2.82 14.72 12.95
N LEU A 272 -3.81 15.00 13.75
CA LEU A 272 -4.16 16.35 14.19
C LEU A 272 -3.37 16.75 15.44
N PRO A 273 -3.17 18.02 15.72
CA PRO A 273 -2.63 18.47 17.00
C PRO A 273 -3.65 18.23 18.11
N GLN A 274 -3.15 18.01 19.36
CA GLN A 274 -3.98 18.00 20.56
C GLN A 274 -4.54 19.37 20.87
#